data_97f0f9948a0eb287c75fd8c7f2e00e58
#
_entry.id   97f0f9948a0eb287c75fd8c7f2e00e58
#
_cell.length_a   1.000
_cell.length_b   1.000
_cell.length_c   1.000
_cell.angle_alpha   90.00
_cell.angle_beta   90.00
_cell.angle_gamma   90.00
#
_symmetry.space_group_name_H-M   'P 1'
#
loop_
_entity.id
_entity.type
_entity.pdbx_description
1 polymer ?
#
loop_
_entity_poly.entity_id
_entity_poly.type
_entity_poly.pdbx_seq_one_letter_code
_entity_poly.pdbx_strand_id
1 'polypeptide(L)'
;MRVAMGLAAREVDREKRAVEFYNLLSSFDFMSSPPTLFNSATTRPQLSSCYLTTIPDDLHGIFDAIKDDAMLSKFAGGLGNDWSRVRSMGAHIKGTNGKSQGVVPFLKVANDTAVAVNQGGKRKGAMCAYLETWHLDVEEFLELRKNTGDDRRRTHDMNTANWVPDLFMKRVSDGEKWTLFSPDETPDLHDLYGQEFEKR
;
A
#
# COMPACT_ATOMS: atom_id res chain seq x y z
N MET A 1 -2.38 -26.92 -16.84
CA MET A 1 -2.46 -28.09 -15.93
C MET A 1 -1.71 -27.87 -14.60
N ARG A 2 -0.39 -27.57 -14.55
CA ARG A 2 0.36 -27.37 -13.27
C ARG A 2 -0.34 -26.47 -12.27
N VAL A 3 -0.83 -25.30 -12.71
CA VAL A 3 -1.54 -24.32 -11.85
C VAL A 3 -2.84 -24.93 -11.28
N ALA A 4 -3.63 -25.59 -12.11
CA ALA A 4 -4.88 -26.24 -11.69
C ALA A 4 -4.63 -27.34 -10.65
N MET A 5 -3.61 -28.17 -10.85
CA MET A 5 -3.20 -29.18 -9.86
C MET A 5 -2.75 -28.56 -8.54
N GLY A 6 -1.99 -27.46 -8.58
CA GLY A 6 -1.56 -26.76 -7.38
C GLY A 6 -2.72 -26.14 -6.61
N LEU A 7 -3.72 -25.59 -7.29
CA LEU A 7 -4.92 -25.06 -6.67
C LEU A 7 -5.78 -26.15 -6.05
N ALA A 8 -5.85 -27.32 -6.70
CA ALA A 8 -6.62 -28.48 -6.23
C ALA A 8 -5.92 -29.29 -5.12
N ALA A 9 -4.67 -28.97 -4.74
CA ALA A 9 -3.86 -29.79 -3.83
C ALA A 9 -4.47 -30.03 -2.44
N ARG A 10 -5.36 -29.13 -1.99
CA ARG A 10 -6.05 -29.23 -0.69
C ARG A 10 -7.52 -29.60 -0.81
N GLU A 11 -8.03 -29.83 -2.01
CA GLU A 11 -9.40 -30.26 -2.26
C GLU A 11 -9.58 -31.76 -1.89
N VAL A 12 -10.83 -32.14 -1.57
CA VAL A 12 -11.15 -33.55 -1.22
C VAL A 12 -11.02 -34.43 -2.46
N ASP A 13 -11.62 -34.04 -3.58
CA ASP A 13 -11.50 -34.72 -4.88
C ASP A 13 -10.52 -33.96 -5.77
N ARG A 14 -9.24 -34.17 -5.55
CA ARG A 14 -8.15 -33.42 -6.18
C ARG A 14 -8.14 -33.53 -7.69
N GLU A 15 -8.37 -34.72 -8.22
CA GLU A 15 -8.29 -34.97 -9.66
C GLU A 15 -9.46 -34.27 -10.39
N LYS A 16 -10.66 -34.46 -9.90
CA LYS A 16 -11.85 -33.81 -10.46
C LYS A 16 -11.73 -32.31 -10.41
N ARG A 17 -11.35 -31.74 -9.26
CA ARG A 17 -11.16 -30.29 -9.09
C ARG A 17 -10.04 -29.74 -9.96
N ALA A 18 -8.93 -30.49 -10.14
CA ALA A 18 -7.87 -30.06 -11.05
C ALA A 18 -8.34 -29.97 -12.51
N VAL A 19 -9.20 -30.90 -12.95
CA VAL A 19 -9.79 -30.85 -14.29
C VAL A 19 -10.76 -29.67 -14.43
N GLU A 20 -11.61 -29.43 -13.44
CA GLU A 20 -12.53 -28.28 -13.42
C GLU A 20 -11.74 -26.95 -13.47
N PHE A 21 -10.72 -26.78 -12.63
CA PHE A 21 -9.87 -25.56 -12.63
C PHE A 21 -9.09 -25.42 -13.94
N TYR A 22 -8.63 -26.55 -14.53
CA TYR A 22 -7.97 -26.50 -15.83
C TYR A 22 -8.91 -25.99 -16.93
N ASN A 23 -10.13 -26.53 -16.99
CA ASN A 23 -11.11 -26.11 -17.98
C ASN A 23 -11.42 -24.62 -17.85
N LEU A 24 -11.67 -24.13 -16.62
CA LEU A 24 -11.97 -22.73 -16.34
C LEU A 24 -10.81 -21.79 -16.75
N LEU A 25 -9.57 -22.18 -16.44
CA LEU A 25 -8.38 -21.38 -16.81
C LEU A 25 -8.07 -21.44 -18.30
N SER A 26 -8.35 -22.58 -18.98
CA SER A 26 -8.02 -22.76 -20.39
C SER A 26 -9.06 -22.17 -21.33
N SER A 27 -10.31 -22.02 -20.88
CA SER A 27 -11.38 -21.31 -21.63
C SER A 27 -11.25 -19.78 -21.52
N PHE A 28 -10.39 -19.28 -20.62
CA PHE A 28 -10.25 -17.86 -20.28
C PHE A 28 -11.51 -17.24 -19.64
N ASP A 29 -12.44 -18.05 -19.12
CA ASP A 29 -13.55 -17.55 -18.31
C ASP A 29 -13.07 -16.98 -16.97
N PHE A 30 -11.90 -17.43 -16.51
CA PHE A 30 -11.20 -16.91 -15.34
C PHE A 30 -9.69 -16.89 -15.57
N MET A 31 -9.03 -15.84 -15.08
CA MET A 31 -7.56 -15.72 -15.08
C MET A 31 -7.05 -15.39 -13.69
N SER A 32 -6.13 -16.22 -13.21
CA SER A 32 -5.42 -15.96 -11.95
C SER A 32 -4.37 -14.86 -12.09
N SER A 33 -4.04 -14.22 -10.97
CA SER A 33 -2.95 -13.24 -10.92
C SER A 33 -1.58 -13.90 -11.20
N PRO A 34 -0.57 -13.11 -11.67
CA PRO A 34 0.75 -13.64 -11.98
C PRO A 34 1.42 -14.46 -10.87
N PRO A 35 1.38 -14.11 -9.57
CA PRO A 35 1.96 -14.96 -8.52
C PRO A 35 1.35 -16.36 -8.47
N THR A 36 0.04 -16.49 -8.65
CA THR A 36 -0.63 -17.79 -8.73
C THR A 36 -0.14 -18.60 -9.93
N LEU A 37 -0.04 -17.94 -11.12
CA LEU A 37 0.43 -18.60 -12.33
C LEU A 37 1.89 -19.04 -12.24
N PHE A 38 2.76 -18.26 -11.58
CA PHE A 38 4.19 -18.58 -11.44
C PHE A 38 4.45 -19.63 -10.35
N ASN A 39 3.79 -19.51 -9.20
CA ASN A 39 4.18 -20.21 -7.99
C ASN A 39 3.30 -21.42 -7.64
N SER A 40 2.10 -21.56 -8.23
CA SER A 40 1.24 -22.71 -7.95
C SER A 40 1.92 -24.04 -8.33
N ALA A 41 1.84 -25.02 -7.46
CA ALA A 41 2.51 -26.31 -7.56
C ALA A 41 4.06 -26.23 -7.72
N THR A 42 4.67 -25.23 -7.09
CA THR A 42 6.13 -25.17 -6.90
C THR A 42 6.47 -25.50 -5.45
N THR A 43 7.77 -25.61 -5.15
CA THR A 43 8.27 -25.88 -3.79
C THR A 43 7.94 -24.76 -2.78
N ARG A 44 7.61 -23.57 -3.27
CA ARG A 44 7.19 -22.40 -2.46
C ARG A 44 5.95 -21.76 -3.10
N PRO A 45 4.76 -22.30 -2.82
CA PRO A 45 3.52 -21.89 -3.49
C PRO A 45 2.93 -20.61 -2.86
N GLN A 46 3.62 -19.50 -2.97
CA GLN A 46 3.11 -18.20 -2.59
C GLN A 46 2.19 -17.70 -3.72
N LEU A 47 0.89 -17.60 -3.47
CA LEU A 47 -0.15 -17.34 -4.47
C LEU A 47 -0.74 -15.93 -4.39
N SER A 48 -0.57 -15.23 -3.25
CA SER A 48 -1.10 -13.87 -3.05
C SER A 48 -0.37 -12.85 -3.92
N SER A 49 -1.11 -11.89 -4.47
CA SER A 49 -0.54 -10.87 -5.36
C SER A 49 -0.42 -9.50 -4.72
N CYS A 50 -1.22 -9.20 -3.71
CA CYS A 50 -1.26 -7.88 -3.09
C CYS A 50 -1.30 -8.00 -1.57
N TYR A 51 -0.58 -7.10 -0.91
CA TYR A 51 -0.51 -6.99 0.53
C TYR A 51 -0.78 -5.56 0.93
N LEU A 52 -1.64 -5.35 1.91
CA LEU A 52 -2.00 -4.05 2.44
C LEU A 52 -1.52 -3.95 3.89
N THR A 53 -0.88 -2.84 4.22
CA THR A 53 -0.32 -2.58 5.55
C THR A 53 -0.67 -1.15 5.97
N THR A 54 -1.16 -0.96 7.19
CA THR A 54 -1.27 0.36 7.81
C THR A 54 0.00 0.65 8.60
N ILE A 55 0.62 1.78 8.35
CA ILE A 55 1.88 2.17 8.98
C ILE A 55 1.58 2.85 10.33
N PRO A 56 2.10 2.34 11.45
CA PRO A 56 1.90 2.98 12.75
C PRO A 56 2.73 4.25 12.92
N ASP A 57 2.31 5.14 13.84
CA ASP A 57 3.01 6.39 14.14
C ASP A 57 4.14 6.21 15.16
N ASP A 58 5.02 5.27 14.91
CA ASP A 58 6.25 5.09 15.69
C ASP A 58 7.40 4.60 14.81
N LEU A 59 8.62 5.00 15.15
CA LEU A 59 9.79 4.73 14.31
C LEU A 59 10.05 3.23 14.14
N HIS A 60 9.85 2.44 15.19
CA HIS A 60 10.08 0.99 15.13
C HIS A 60 9.08 0.31 14.19
N GLY A 61 7.80 0.63 14.35
CA GLY A 61 6.74 0.10 13.50
C GLY A 61 6.86 0.53 12.03
N ILE A 62 7.28 1.80 11.77
CA ILE A 62 7.56 2.25 10.40
C ILE A 62 8.64 1.38 9.74
N PHE A 63 9.77 1.16 10.41
CA PHE A 63 10.86 0.37 9.83
C PHE A 63 10.56 -1.13 9.80
N ASP A 64 9.77 -1.66 10.73
CA ASP A 64 9.28 -3.04 10.65
C ASP A 64 8.37 -3.24 9.44
N ALA A 65 7.47 -2.31 9.16
CA ALA A 65 6.63 -2.35 7.97
C ALA A 65 7.48 -2.29 6.67
N ILE A 66 8.48 -1.42 6.60
CA ILE A 66 9.40 -1.34 5.44
C ILE A 66 10.18 -2.65 5.26
N LYS A 67 10.64 -3.27 6.34
CA LYS A 67 11.30 -4.59 6.31
C LYS A 67 10.36 -5.67 5.78
N ASP A 68 9.13 -5.71 6.25
CA ASP A 68 8.12 -6.68 5.81
C ASP A 68 7.77 -6.48 4.33
N ASP A 69 7.66 -5.23 3.88
CA ASP A 69 7.50 -4.88 2.47
C ASP A 69 8.64 -5.41 1.60
N ALA A 70 9.89 -5.27 2.05
CA ALA A 70 11.04 -5.82 1.36
C ALA A 70 10.94 -7.35 1.23
N MET A 71 10.53 -8.03 2.30
CA MET A 71 10.37 -9.49 2.30
C MET A 71 9.23 -9.94 1.38
N LEU A 72 8.12 -9.20 1.33
CA LEU A 72 6.98 -9.49 0.46
C LEU A 72 7.30 -9.19 -1.02
N SER A 73 8.02 -8.11 -1.29
CA SER A 73 8.48 -7.73 -2.63
C SER A 73 9.35 -8.80 -3.27
N LYS A 74 10.19 -9.47 -2.49
CA LYS A 74 11.00 -10.62 -2.93
C LYS A 74 10.17 -11.72 -3.59
N PHE A 75 8.91 -11.89 -3.20
CA PHE A 75 7.99 -12.89 -3.73
C PHE A 75 7.01 -12.34 -4.78
N ALA A 76 7.30 -11.19 -5.36
CA ALA A 76 6.48 -10.51 -6.37
C ALA A 76 5.10 -10.02 -5.88
N GLY A 77 4.95 -9.79 -4.59
CA GLY A 77 3.76 -9.14 -4.05
C GLY A 77 3.71 -7.67 -4.46
N GLY A 78 2.55 -7.18 -4.88
CA GLY A 78 2.26 -5.76 -4.92
C GLY A 78 1.99 -5.26 -3.51
N LEU A 79 2.53 -4.11 -3.14
CA LEU A 79 2.45 -3.56 -1.80
C LEU A 79 1.59 -2.30 -1.79
N GLY A 80 0.68 -2.20 -0.84
CA GLY A 80 -0.10 -1.01 -0.57
C GLY A 80 0.06 -0.60 0.89
N ASN A 81 0.61 0.58 1.14
CA ASN A 81 0.86 1.07 2.48
C ASN A 81 0.05 2.31 2.75
N ASP A 82 -0.74 2.28 3.82
CA ASP A 82 -1.48 3.42 4.32
C ASP A 82 -0.64 4.17 5.36
N TRP A 83 -0.30 5.41 5.04
CA TRP A 83 0.54 6.30 5.83
C TRP A 83 -0.25 7.32 6.64
N SER A 84 -1.57 7.27 6.59
CA SER A 84 -2.45 8.30 7.17
C SER A 84 -2.35 8.44 8.68
N ARG A 85 -1.84 7.42 9.38
CA ARG A 85 -1.62 7.48 10.85
C ARG A 85 -0.31 8.14 11.25
N VAL A 86 0.65 8.26 10.34
CA VAL A 86 1.97 8.83 10.65
C VAL A 86 1.86 10.34 10.81
N ARG A 87 2.33 10.87 11.92
CA ARG A 87 2.27 12.31 12.25
C ARG A 87 2.91 13.17 11.17
N SER A 88 2.32 14.31 10.95
CA SER A 88 2.73 15.25 9.91
C SER A 88 4.02 16.01 10.23
N MET A 89 4.51 16.74 9.25
CA MET A 89 5.62 17.69 9.43
C MET A 89 5.31 18.70 10.52
N GLY A 90 6.29 18.93 11.40
CA GLY A 90 6.18 19.88 12.49
C GLY A 90 5.57 19.35 13.78
N ALA A 91 4.92 18.17 13.75
CA ALA A 91 4.38 17.53 14.95
C ALA A 91 5.47 17.25 16.01
N HIS A 92 5.11 17.39 17.27
CA HIS A 92 6.07 17.24 18.37
C HIS A 92 6.45 15.77 18.61
N ILE A 93 7.76 15.50 18.76
CA ILE A 93 8.29 14.19 19.11
C ILE A 93 8.69 14.18 20.58
N LYS A 94 7.85 13.60 21.44
CA LYS A 94 8.05 13.57 22.91
C LYS A 94 9.41 12.97 23.32
N GLY A 95 9.86 11.91 22.63
CA GLY A 95 11.09 11.18 23.02
C GLY A 95 12.39 11.96 22.79
N THR A 96 12.42 12.86 21.82
CA THR A 96 13.62 13.65 21.47
C THR A 96 13.44 15.15 21.68
N ASN A 97 12.25 15.57 22.09
CA ASN A 97 11.85 16.99 22.16
C ASN A 97 12.06 17.75 20.82
N GLY A 98 11.99 17.02 19.71
CA GLY A 98 12.17 17.51 18.35
C GLY A 98 10.84 17.67 17.61
N LYS A 99 10.95 17.97 16.31
CA LYS A 99 9.81 18.06 15.40
C LYS A 99 9.90 17.00 14.30
N SER A 100 8.77 16.42 13.95
CA SER A 100 8.62 15.47 12.85
C SER A 100 8.97 16.13 11.51
N GLN A 101 9.57 15.36 10.61
CA GLN A 101 9.78 15.73 9.21
C GLN A 101 8.61 15.27 8.31
N GLY A 102 7.54 14.76 8.91
CA GLY A 102 6.37 14.26 8.21
C GLY A 102 6.57 12.90 7.53
N VAL A 103 5.63 12.54 6.65
CA VAL A 103 5.62 11.23 5.97
C VAL A 103 6.65 11.13 4.83
N VAL A 104 6.97 12.24 4.16
CA VAL A 104 7.74 12.25 2.91
C VAL A 104 9.13 11.62 3.01
N PRO A 105 9.95 11.86 4.04
CA PRO A 105 11.24 11.20 4.19
C PRO A 105 11.13 9.68 4.30
N PHE A 106 10.13 9.18 5.01
CA PHE A 106 9.88 7.73 5.12
C PHE A 106 9.38 7.13 3.82
N LEU A 107 8.55 7.85 3.07
CA LEU A 107 8.11 7.46 1.73
C LEU A 107 9.30 7.33 0.77
N LYS A 108 10.32 8.19 0.90
CA LYS A 108 11.56 8.06 0.12
C LYS A 108 12.29 6.75 0.45
N VAL A 109 12.43 6.41 1.73
CA VAL A 109 13.04 5.14 2.14
C VAL A 109 12.26 3.93 1.61
N ALA A 110 10.93 3.97 1.71
CA ALA A 110 10.06 2.92 1.19
C ALA A 110 10.17 2.77 -0.34
N ASN A 111 10.22 3.89 -1.08
CA ASN A 111 10.46 3.92 -2.52
C ASN A 111 11.78 3.23 -2.89
N ASP A 112 12.88 3.61 -2.23
CA ASP A 112 14.22 3.09 -2.52
C ASP A 112 14.31 1.60 -2.13
N THR A 113 13.60 1.17 -1.09
CA THR A 113 13.45 -0.24 -0.71
C THR A 113 12.74 -1.04 -1.80
N ALA A 114 11.64 -0.51 -2.34
CA ALA A 114 10.90 -1.16 -3.43
C ALA A 114 11.74 -1.28 -4.72
N VAL A 115 12.60 -0.31 -5.00
CA VAL A 115 13.55 -0.37 -6.12
C VAL A 115 14.64 -1.41 -5.88
N ALA A 116 15.18 -1.45 -4.65
CA ALA A 116 16.28 -2.34 -4.29
C ALA A 116 15.87 -3.81 -4.25
N VAL A 117 14.65 -4.11 -3.81
CA VAL A 117 14.17 -5.49 -3.62
C VAL A 117 13.13 -5.84 -4.67
N ASN A 118 13.50 -6.75 -5.57
CA ASN A 118 12.62 -7.25 -6.62
C ASN A 118 12.73 -8.78 -6.75
N GLN A 119 11.84 -9.39 -7.52
CA GLN A 119 11.82 -10.84 -7.74
C GLN A 119 12.88 -11.28 -8.76
N GLY A 120 14.16 -11.03 -8.50
CA GLY A 120 15.27 -11.63 -9.26
C GLY A 120 15.12 -11.52 -10.79
N GLY A 121 14.77 -10.36 -11.32
CA GLY A 121 14.62 -10.10 -12.76
C GLY A 121 13.28 -10.55 -13.38
N LYS A 122 12.38 -11.21 -12.65
CA LYS A 122 11.07 -11.64 -13.17
C LYS A 122 10.01 -10.54 -13.08
N ARG A 123 9.99 -9.78 -12.00
CA ARG A 123 9.05 -8.68 -11.76
C ARG A 123 9.71 -7.63 -10.87
N LYS A 124 9.59 -6.38 -11.25
CA LYS A 124 10.01 -5.26 -10.39
C LYS A 124 9.13 -5.19 -9.15
N GLY A 125 9.68 -4.74 -8.04
CA GLY A 125 8.90 -4.36 -6.87
C GLY A 125 7.88 -3.28 -7.25
N ALA A 126 6.67 -3.38 -6.74
CA ALA A 126 5.61 -2.40 -6.99
C ALA A 126 4.98 -2.02 -5.66
N MET A 127 5.06 -0.73 -5.32
CA MET A 127 4.51 -0.17 -4.10
C MET A 127 3.56 0.98 -4.44
N CYS A 128 2.47 1.08 -3.69
CA CYS A 128 1.56 2.22 -3.70
C CYS A 128 1.44 2.76 -2.28
N ALA A 129 1.74 4.02 -2.08
CA ALA A 129 1.46 4.72 -0.83
C ALA A 129 0.07 5.34 -0.89
N TYR A 130 -0.68 5.17 0.18
CA TYR A 130 -1.99 5.76 0.39
C TYR A 130 -1.90 6.83 1.47
N LEU A 131 -2.57 7.96 1.24
CA LEU A 131 -2.73 9.03 2.23
C LEU A 131 -4.14 9.58 2.15
N GLU A 132 -4.76 9.82 3.29
CA GLU A 132 -6.06 10.46 3.35
C GLU A 132 -5.96 11.96 3.04
N THR A 133 -6.97 12.51 2.37
CA THR A 133 -6.95 13.90 1.89
C THR A 133 -6.99 14.95 3.00
N TRP A 134 -7.34 14.59 4.21
CA TRP A 134 -7.33 15.49 5.38
C TRP A 134 -5.97 15.58 6.07
N HIS A 135 -5.00 14.72 5.71
CA HIS A 135 -3.67 14.72 6.31
C HIS A 135 -2.91 16.00 5.98
N LEU A 136 -2.23 16.59 6.97
CA LEU A 136 -1.55 17.88 6.82
C LEU A 136 -0.43 17.86 5.76
N ASP A 137 0.21 16.72 5.52
CA ASP A 137 1.26 16.56 4.51
C ASP A 137 0.71 16.26 3.09
N VAL A 138 -0.60 16.32 2.86
CA VAL A 138 -1.22 15.92 1.58
C VAL A 138 -0.71 16.73 0.40
N GLU A 139 -0.48 18.02 0.55
CA GLU A 139 0.01 18.87 -0.54
C GLU A 139 1.40 18.40 -1.01
N GLU A 140 2.30 18.11 -0.08
CA GLU A 140 3.63 17.61 -0.40
C GLU A 140 3.57 16.19 -0.96
N PHE A 141 2.67 15.35 -0.44
CA PHE A 141 2.41 14.02 -0.97
C PHE A 141 1.97 14.03 -2.44
N LEU A 142 1.13 14.97 -2.85
CA LEU A 142 0.71 15.15 -4.24
C LEU A 142 1.86 15.56 -5.16
N GLU A 143 2.93 16.12 -4.61
CA GLU A 143 4.11 16.55 -5.36
C GLU A 143 5.19 15.47 -5.52
N LEU A 144 5.07 14.32 -4.83
CA LEU A 144 6.10 13.27 -4.78
C LEU A 144 6.60 12.81 -6.15
N ARG A 145 5.78 12.86 -7.18
CA ARG A 145 6.11 12.41 -8.53
C ARG A 145 6.46 13.52 -9.51
N LYS A 146 6.54 14.76 -9.06
CA LYS A 146 6.97 15.88 -9.91
C LYS A 146 8.44 15.74 -10.29
N ASN A 147 8.77 16.10 -11.55
CA ASN A 147 10.14 16.11 -12.07
C ASN A 147 10.95 17.36 -11.68
N THR A 148 10.46 18.14 -10.74
CA THR A 148 11.05 19.39 -10.27
C THR A 148 11.11 19.42 -8.75
N GLY A 149 12.01 20.24 -8.20
CA GLY A 149 12.19 20.38 -6.75
C GLY A 149 13.36 19.54 -6.21
N ASP A 150 13.36 19.29 -4.91
CA ASP A 150 14.42 18.51 -4.24
C ASP A 150 14.16 17.00 -4.45
N ASP A 151 15.05 16.30 -5.14
CA ASP A 151 14.98 14.86 -5.40
C ASP A 151 14.92 14.01 -4.12
N ARG A 152 15.46 14.50 -3.01
CA ARG A 152 15.37 13.81 -1.70
C ARG A 152 13.94 13.75 -1.17
N ARG A 153 13.04 14.57 -1.72
CA ARG A 153 11.62 14.63 -1.39
C ARG A 153 10.74 14.14 -2.57
N ARG A 154 11.30 13.31 -3.46
CA ARG A 154 10.60 12.72 -4.62
C ARG A 154 10.67 11.21 -4.59
N THR A 155 9.60 10.57 -5.08
CA THR A 155 9.45 9.10 -5.12
C THR A 155 8.94 8.68 -6.49
N HIS A 156 9.84 8.64 -7.49
CA HIS A 156 9.46 8.43 -8.89
C HIS A 156 9.00 7.00 -9.20
N ASP A 157 9.47 6.01 -8.44
CA ASP A 157 9.21 4.59 -8.69
C ASP A 157 8.00 4.04 -7.91
N MET A 158 7.52 4.78 -6.91
CA MET A 158 6.36 4.43 -6.11
C MET A 158 5.10 5.09 -6.66
N ASN A 159 4.00 4.36 -6.69
CA ASN A 159 2.69 4.93 -6.98
C ASN A 159 2.11 5.62 -5.73
N THR A 160 1.27 6.62 -5.96
CA THR A 160 0.56 7.33 -4.90
C THR A 160 -0.95 7.26 -5.14
N ALA A 161 -1.72 7.16 -4.08
CA ALA A 161 -3.17 7.21 -4.11
C ALA A 161 -3.70 7.95 -2.89
N ASN A 162 -4.83 8.63 -3.04
CA ASN A 162 -5.49 9.30 -1.94
C ASN A 162 -6.80 8.60 -1.59
N TRP A 163 -7.05 8.46 -0.29
CA TRP A 163 -8.37 8.13 0.19
C TRP A 163 -9.18 9.42 0.31
N VAL A 164 -10.30 9.46 -0.41
CA VAL A 164 -11.12 10.68 -0.55
C VAL A 164 -12.48 10.42 0.11
N PRO A 165 -12.78 11.05 1.26
CA PRO A 165 -14.08 10.91 1.91
C PRO A 165 -15.19 11.66 1.14
N ASP A 166 -16.43 11.20 1.29
CA ASP A 166 -17.60 11.82 0.64
C ASP A 166 -17.76 13.31 0.97
N LEU A 167 -17.44 13.69 2.22
CA LEU A 167 -17.47 15.08 2.65
C LEU A 167 -16.52 15.97 1.84
N PHE A 168 -15.32 15.45 1.48
CA PHE A 168 -14.41 16.19 0.62
C PHE A 168 -15.05 16.49 -0.75
N MET A 169 -15.69 15.49 -1.35
CA MET A 169 -16.36 15.64 -2.65
C MET A 169 -17.53 16.63 -2.59
N LYS A 170 -18.32 16.59 -1.50
CA LYS A 170 -19.39 17.58 -1.26
C LYS A 170 -18.83 19.00 -1.20
N ARG A 171 -17.80 19.22 -0.37
CA ARG A 171 -17.17 20.55 -0.22
C ARG A 171 -16.53 21.07 -1.51
N VAL A 172 -15.92 20.18 -2.30
CA VAL A 172 -15.39 20.55 -3.64
C VAL A 172 -16.52 21.00 -4.56
N SER A 173 -17.64 20.26 -4.59
CA SER A 173 -18.83 20.63 -5.40
C SER A 173 -19.42 21.99 -5.00
N ASP A 174 -19.44 22.27 -3.71
CA ASP A 174 -20.05 23.48 -3.14
C ASP A 174 -19.06 24.68 -3.08
N GLY A 175 -17.80 24.46 -3.48
CA GLY A 175 -16.75 25.48 -3.43
C GLY A 175 -16.31 25.87 -2.01
N GLU A 176 -16.46 24.95 -1.07
CA GLU A 176 -16.12 25.14 0.34
C GLU A 176 -14.64 24.85 0.64
N LYS A 177 -14.20 25.28 1.83
CA LYS A 177 -12.84 25.03 2.32
C LYS A 177 -12.69 23.62 2.86
N TRP A 178 -11.49 23.06 2.70
CA TRP A 178 -11.07 21.79 3.31
C TRP A 178 -10.04 22.04 4.40
N THR A 179 -10.19 21.38 5.54
CA THR A 179 -9.26 21.52 6.68
C THR A 179 -8.31 20.33 6.72
N LEU A 180 -7.04 20.61 6.98
CA LEU A 180 -6.00 19.60 7.15
C LEU A 180 -5.67 19.44 8.63
N PHE A 181 -5.38 18.21 9.04
CA PHE A 181 -5.08 17.82 10.41
C PHE A 181 -3.80 16.99 10.48
N SER A 182 -3.11 17.05 11.61
CA SER A 182 -2.08 16.08 11.93
C SER A 182 -2.68 14.90 12.69
N PRO A 183 -2.36 13.64 12.33
CA PRO A 183 -2.95 12.46 12.95
C PRO A 183 -2.69 12.34 14.47
N ASP A 184 -1.60 12.90 14.97
CA ASP A 184 -1.31 12.93 16.41
C ASP A 184 -2.27 13.83 17.21
N GLU A 185 -2.93 14.81 16.55
CA GLU A 185 -3.97 15.67 17.13
C GLU A 185 -5.38 15.08 16.95
N THR A 186 -5.57 14.26 15.93
CA THR A 186 -6.87 13.64 15.57
C THR A 186 -6.72 12.14 15.30
N PRO A 187 -6.26 11.33 16.29
CA PRO A 187 -5.91 9.92 16.07
C PRO A 187 -7.11 9.03 15.74
N ASP A 188 -8.31 9.48 16.03
CA ASP A 188 -9.58 8.81 15.76
C ASP A 188 -10.08 9.01 14.32
N LEU A 189 -9.64 10.06 13.64
CA LEU A 189 -10.19 10.47 12.35
C LEU A 189 -10.00 9.40 11.26
N HIS A 190 -8.87 8.71 11.29
CA HIS A 190 -8.55 7.62 10.36
C HIS A 190 -9.52 6.41 10.47
N ASP A 191 -10.11 6.17 11.64
CA ASP A 191 -11.03 5.05 11.87
C ASP A 191 -12.49 5.40 11.54
N LEU A 192 -12.78 6.66 11.20
CA LEU A 192 -14.12 7.15 10.93
C LEU A 192 -14.41 7.20 9.42
N TYR A 193 -15.69 7.01 9.06
CA TYR A 193 -16.15 7.12 7.67
C TYR A 193 -17.62 7.56 7.61
N GLY A 194 -18.06 8.04 6.44
CA GLY A 194 -19.44 8.46 6.22
C GLY A 194 -19.88 9.56 7.19
N GLN A 195 -21.06 9.42 7.77
CA GLN A 195 -21.65 10.42 8.66
C GLN A 195 -20.87 10.64 9.97
N GLU A 196 -20.18 9.63 10.48
CA GLU A 196 -19.38 9.76 11.71
C GLU A 196 -18.15 10.65 11.43
N PHE A 197 -17.51 10.47 10.30
CA PHE A 197 -16.42 11.33 9.83
C PHE A 197 -16.89 12.78 9.63
N GLU A 198 -18.08 12.99 9.03
CA GLU A 198 -18.65 14.32 8.80
C GLU A 198 -18.94 15.09 10.11
N LYS A 199 -19.35 14.37 11.16
CA LYS A 199 -19.67 14.97 12.47
C LYS A 199 -18.45 15.31 13.31
N ARG A 200 -17.33 14.59 13.09
CA ARG A 200 -16.08 14.75 13.83
C ARG A 200 -15.32 15.98 13.35
#